data_926c567a894c5e22b84c07605b220349
#
_entry.id   926c567a894c5e22b84c07605b220349
#
_cell.length_a   1.000
_cell.length_b   1.000
_cell.length_c   1.000
_cell.angle_alpha   90.00
_cell.angle_beta   90.00
_cell.angle_gamma   90.00
#
_symmetry.space_group_name_H-M   'P 1'
#
loop_
_entity.id
_entity.type
_entity.pdbx_description
1 polymer ?
#
loop_
_entity_poly.entity_id
_entity_poly.type
_entity_poly.pdbx_seq_one_letter_code
_entity_poly.pdbx_strand_id
1 'polypeptide(L)'
;GDLHGTDALFVESTPYDPSSPYSASKASSDHLVRAWNRTYGLPVLITNCSNNYGPFQFPEKLIPLTILNAIRGKPIPIYGNGQQIRDWLYVEDHAKALINVVLKGKYGETYNIGGHNEITNLDVVKTICNILDKLVSEHPIGVRRYEELITFVNDRPGHDVRYAIDATKIDRELNWRPKESFGTGIKKTIQWYLDNELWCNRVQDGSYYGERLGLKGV
;
A
#
# COMPACT_ATOMS: atom_id res chain seq x y z
N GLY A 1 9.35 -1.95 12.36
CA GLY A 1 10.36 -0.90 12.49
C GLY A 1 10.15 0.24 11.49
N ASP A 2 10.84 1.30 11.69
CA ASP A 2 10.79 2.50 10.87
C ASP A 2 12.18 2.85 10.35
N LEU A 3 12.27 3.47 9.17
CA LEU A 3 13.52 3.94 8.58
C LEU A 3 13.58 5.47 8.66
N HIS A 4 14.78 6.02 8.91
CA HIS A 4 15.01 7.45 8.96
C HIS A 4 15.92 7.89 7.81
N GLY A 5 15.54 8.97 7.14
CA GLY A 5 16.38 9.59 6.11
C GLY A 5 16.81 8.62 5.00
N THR A 6 18.13 8.46 4.84
CA THR A 6 18.77 7.60 3.83
C THR A 6 19.18 6.23 4.36
N ASP A 7 18.62 5.76 5.48
CA ASP A 7 18.92 4.45 6.04
C ASP A 7 18.78 3.35 4.99
N ALA A 8 19.54 2.27 5.18
CA ALA A 8 19.46 1.09 4.32
C ALA A 8 18.05 0.49 4.34
N LEU A 9 17.65 -0.09 3.21
CA LEU A 9 16.36 -0.76 3.06
C LEU A 9 16.26 -1.98 4.00
N PHE A 10 15.05 -2.34 4.40
CA PHE A 10 14.80 -3.59 5.13
C PHE A 10 15.12 -4.79 4.25
N VAL A 11 16.03 -5.63 4.70
CA VAL A 11 16.35 -6.94 4.10
C VAL A 11 15.68 -8.06 4.90
N GLU A 12 15.65 -9.28 4.36
CA GLU A 12 15.00 -10.44 5.02
C GLU A 12 15.60 -10.81 6.38
N SER A 13 16.85 -10.42 6.63
CA SER A 13 17.54 -10.62 7.92
C SER A 13 17.39 -9.47 8.91
N THR A 14 16.75 -8.38 8.53
CA THR A 14 16.51 -7.24 9.45
C THR A 14 15.68 -7.71 10.63
N PRO A 15 16.10 -7.46 11.89
CA PRO A 15 15.35 -7.81 13.08
C PRO A 15 13.98 -7.12 13.10
N TYR A 16 12.94 -7.80 13.56
CA TYR A 16 11.64 -7.17 13.81
C TYR A 16 11.72 -6.23 15.00
N ASP A 17 11.20 -5.02 14.81
CA ASP A 17 11.09 -3.99 15.87
C ASP A 17 9.72 -3.29 15.75
N PRO A 18 8.62 -3.98 16.15
CA PRO A 18 7.27 -3.47 15.95
C PRO A 18 6.94 -2.34 16.93
N SER A 19 6.48 -1.19 16.43
CA SER A 19 6.08 -0.02 17.21
C SER A 19 4.58 0.04 17.52
N SER A 20 3.77 -0.85 16.99
CA SER A 20 2.32 -0.86 17.21
C SER A 20 1.80 -2.28 17.52
N PRO A 21 0.64 -2.40 18.22
CA PRO A 21 0.00 -3.70 18.45
C PRO A 21 -0.27 -4.47 17.15
N TYR A 22 -0.66 -3.78 16.08
CA TYR A 22 -0.84 -4.37 14.77
C TYR A 22 0.47 -4.94 14.21
N SER A 23 1.55 -4.14 14.21
CA SER A 23 2.86 -4.59 13.74
C SER A 23 3.39 -5.76 14.57
N ALA A 24 3.16 -5.73 15.88
CA ALA A 24 3.54 -6.83 16.78
C ALA A 24 2.78 -8.13 16.45
N SER A 25 1.49 -8.06 16.17
CA SER A 25 0.70 -9.23 15.77
C SER A 25 1.18 -9.83 14.44
N LYS A 26 1.56 -8.99 13.47
CA LYS A 26 2.13 -9.44 12.20
C LYS A 26 3.49 -10.09 12.37
N ALA A 27 4.39 -9.49 13.17
CA ALA A 27 5.68 -10.10 13.50
C ALA A 27 5.51 -11.44 14.22
N SER A 28 4.54 -11.54 15.15
CA SER A 28 4.24 -12.77 15.85
C SER A 28 3.77 -13.88 14.90
N SER A 29 2.98 -13.58 13.88
CA SER A 29 2.56 -14.57 12.88
C SER A 29 3.74 -15.13 12.10
N ASP A 30 4.70 -14.30 11.71
CA ASP A 30 5.91 -14.75 11.02
C ASP A 30 6.79 -15.64 11.93
N HIS A 31 6.90 -15.28 13.22
CA HIS A 31 7.62 -16.10 14.19
C HIS A 31 6.95 -17.47 14.41
N LEU A 32 5.62 -17.52 14.47
CA LEU A 32 4.88 -18.77 14.56
C LEU A 32 5.10 -19.67 13.35
N VAL A 33 5.04 -19.11 12.13
CA VAL A 33 5.30 -19.86 10.89
C VAL A 33 6.72 -20.44 10.89
N ARG A 34 7.72 -19.66 11.29
CA ARG A 34 9.13 -20.16 11.41
C ARG A 34 9.26 -21.23 12.46
N ALA A 35 8.56 -21.10 13.61
CA ALA A 35 8.59 -22.10 14.66
C ALA A 35 7.99 -23.45 14.20
N TRP A 36 6.86 -23.41 13.46
CA TRP A 36 6.27 -24.61 12.86
C TRP A 36 7.24 -25.32 11.89
N ASN A 37 7.93 -24.57 11.06
CA ASN A 37 8.96 -25.15 10.18
C ASN A 37 10.06 -25.82 10.97
N ARG A 38 10.65 -25.11 11.96
CA ARG A 38 11.77 -25.63 12.76
C ARG A 38 11.41 -26.83 13.62
N THR A 39 10.19 -26.82 14.18
CA THR A 39 9.77 -27.88 15.13
C THR A 39 9.26 -29.12 14.41
N TYR A 40 8.49 -28.93 13.34
CA TYR A 40 7.74 -30.01 12.70
C TYR A 40 8.13 -30.26 11.24
N GLY A 41 9.07 -29.49 10.69
CA GLY A 41 9.48 -29.61 9.29
C GLY A 41 8.42 -29.17 8.30
N LEU A 42 7.42 -28.35 8.73
CA LEU A 42 6.39 -27.86 7.81
C LEU A 42 7.03 -27.08 6.66
N PRO A 43 6.72 -27.40 5.39
CA PRO A 43 7.26 -26.68 4.23
C PRO A 43 6.60 -25.30 4.11
N VAL A 44 7.23 -24.28 4.69
CA VAL A 44 6.70 -22.91 4.73
C VAL A 44 7.53 -21.97 3.89
N LEU A 45 6.88 -20.91 3.44
CA LEU A 45 7.48 -19.75 2.79
C LEU A 45 6.89 -18.50 3.45
N ILE A 46 7.72 -17.49 3.70
CA ILE A 46 7.28 -16.21 4.24
C ILE A 46 7.54 -15.14 3.19
N THR A 47 6.59 -14.24 3.01
CA THR A 47 6.75 -13.08 2.13
C THR A 47 6.44 -11.80 2.87
N ASN A 48 7.29 -10.80 2.76
CA ASN A 48 7.07 -9.45 3.26
C ASN A 48 6.97 -8.50 2.07
N CYS A 49 5.80 -7.89 1.88
CA CYS A 49 5.56 -7.01 0.75
C CYS A 49 5.53 -5.54 1.15
N SER A 50 5.87 -4.67 0.22
CA SER A 50 5.64 -3.24 0.31
C SER A 50 4.15 -2.86 0.17
N ASN A 51 3.83 -1.57 0.17
CA ASN A 51 2.45 -1.10 0.12
C ASN A 51 1.79 -1.46 -1.22
N ASN A 52 0.79 -2.32 -1.18
CA ASN A 52 0.04 -2.71 -2.37
C ASN A 52 -0.99 -1.64 -2.76
N TYR A 53 -1.19 -1.49 -4.07
CA TYR A 53 -2.28 -0.70 -4.64
C TYR A 53 -2.76 -1.32 -5.95
N GLY A 54 -4.00 -1.03 -6.34
CA GLY A 54 -4.57 -1.55 -7.58
C GLY A 54 -6.07 -1.79 -7.47
N PRO A 55 -6.64 -2.55 -8.42
CA PRO A 55 -8.02 -2.99 -8.41
C PRO A 55 -8.44 -3.67 -7.11
N PHE A 56 -9.72 -3.51 -6.73
CA PHE A 56 -10.35 -4.16 -5.58
C PHE A 56 -9.77 -3.79 -4.19
N GLN A 57 -8.92 -2.77 -4.08
CA GLN A 57 -8.46 -2.29 -2.77
C GLN A 57 -9.60 -1.59 -2.03
N PHE A 58 -9.83 -1.96 -0.76
CA PHE A 58 -10.90 -1.38 0.04
C PHE A 58 -10.75 0.14 0.21
N PRO A 59 -11.84 0.93 0.08
CA PRO A 59 -11.81 2.38 -0.02
C PRO A 59 -11.32 3.18 1.19
N GLU A 60 -10.97 2.54 2.32
CA GLU A 60 -10.33 3.22 3.46
C GLU A 60 -8.85 3.55 3.21
N LYS A 61 -8.22 2.87 2.25
CA LYS A 61 -6.80 3.04 1.93
C LYS A 61 -6.56 4.30 1.11
N LEU A 62 -5.36 4.88 1.24
CA LEU A 62 -5.00 6.19 0.69
C LEU A 62 -5.40 6.36 -0.78
N ILE A 63 -5.01 5.43 -1.65
CA ILE A 63 -5.21 5.56 -3.10
C ILE A 63 -6.69 5.49 -3.47
N PRO A 64 -7.46 4.44 -3.12
CA PRO A 64 -8.88 4.41 -3.48
C PRO A 64 -9.70 5.50 -2.79
N LEU A 65 -9.39 5.85 -1.54
CA LEU A 65 -10.07 6.94 -0.84
C LEU A 65 -9.86 8.28 -1.57
N THR A 66 -8.63 8.56 -2.00
CA THR A 66 -8.30 9.77 -2.77
C THR A 66 -9.11 9.81 -4.07
N ILE A 67 -9.13 8.73 -4.84
CA ILE A 67 -9.86 8.66 -6.11
C ILE A 67 -11.36 8.92 -5.88
N LEU A 68 -11.97 8.19 -4.95
CA LEU A 68 -13.41 8.28 -4.70
C LEU A 68 -13.82 9.62 -4.08
N ASN A 69 -13.02 10.18 -3.19
CA ASN A 69 -13.29 11.51 -2.65
C ASN A 69 -13.16 12.60 -3.72
N ALA A 70 -12.12 12.53 -4.56
CA ALA A 70 -11.93 13.46 -5.66
C ALA A 70 -13.16 13.50 -6.57
N ILE A 71 -13.57 12.38 -7.14
CA ILE A 71 -14.70 12.33 -8.09
C ILE A 71 -16.05 12.73 -7.46
N ARG A 72 -16.19 12.63 -6.13
CA ARG A 72 -17.37 13.03 -5.37
C ARG A 72 -17.29 14.46 -4.83
N GLY A 73 -16.23 15.23 -5.13
CA GLY A 73 -16.02 16.57 -4.60
C GLY A 73 -15.85 16.63 -3.08
N LYS A 74 -15.43 15.54 -2.44
CA LYS A 74 -15.21 15.45 -1.00
C LYS A 74 -13.75 15.81 -0.63
N PRO A 75 -13.51 16.33 0.58
CA PRO A 75 -12.14 16.57 1.07
C PRO A 75 -11.27 15.31 0.98
N ILE A 76 -10.03 15.50 0.57
CA ILE A 76 -9.00 14.45 0.49
C ILE A 76 -8.08 14.59 1.71
N PRO A 77 -8.22 13.77 2.76
CA PRO A 77 -7.46 13.92 3.99
C PRO A 77 -6.01 13.46 3.83
N ILE A 78 -5.06 14.32 4.17
CA ILE A 78 -3.63 14.02 4.30
C ILE A 78 -3.25 14.07 5.77
N TYR A 79 -2.75 12.97 6.31
CA TYR A 79 -2.28 12.89 7.70
C TYR A 79 -0.95 13.62 7.88
N GLY A 80 -0.84 14.46 8.92
CA GLY A 80 0.33 15.28 9.18
C GLY A 80 0.65 16.21 8.02
N ASN A 81 1.90 16.21 7.57
CA ASN A 81 2.35 17.00 6.41
C ASN A 81 2.41 16.18 5.10
N GLY A 82 2.06 14.89 5.14
CA GLY A 82 2.07 14.00 3.99
C GLY A 82 3.45 13.54 3.51
N GLN A 83 4.51 13.80 4.29
CA GLN A 83 5.89 13.46 3.91
C GLN A 83 6.31 12.02 4.22
N GLN A 84 5.40 11.23 4.77
CA GLN A 84 5.66 9.81 5.01
C GLN A 84 5.89 9.09 3.69
N ILE A 85 7.02 8.38 3.59
CA ILE A 85 7.44 7.67 2.37
C ILE A 85 7.00 6.22 2.44
N ARG A 86 6.45 5.71 1.33
CA ARG A 86 6.10 4.31 1.14
C ARG A 86 6.64 3.81 -0.19
N ASP A 87 7.07 2.56 -0.21
CA ASP A 87 7.31 1.83 -1.45
C ASP A 87 5.98 1.25 -1.96
N TRP A 88 5.62 1.55 -3.20
CA TRP A 88 4.32 1.22 -3.79
C TRP A 88 4.45 0.10 -4.81
N LEU A 89 3.72 -0.99 -4.60
CA LEU A 89 3.73 -2.20 -5.43
C LEU A 89 2.35 -2.43 -6.06
N TYR A 90 2.31 -2.53 -7.38
CA TYR A 90 1.06 -2.85 -8.09
C TYR A 90 0.59 -4.26 -7.77
N VAL A 91 -0.69 -4.42 -7.44
CA VAL A 91 -1.23 -5.65 -6.85
C VAL A 91 -1.09 -6.88 -7.74
N GLU A 92 -1.22 -6.74 -9.08
CA GLU A 92 -1.03 -7.87 -9.98
C GLU A 92 0.43 -8.36 -10.02
N ASP A 93 1.39 -7.45 -9.90
CA ASP A 93 2.79 -7.84 -9.80
C ASP A 93 3.06 -8.57 -8.49
N HIS A 94 2.45 -8.11 -7.38
CA HIS A 94 2.52 -8.83 -6.11
C HIS A 94 1.91 -10.24 -6.23
N ALA A 95 0.73 -10.39 -6.83
CA ALA A 95 0.11 -11.70 -7.03
C ALA A 95 1.01 -12.64 -7.84
N LYS A 96 1.65 -12.14 -8.89
CA LYS A 96 2.64 -12.91 -9.69
C LYS A 96 3.88 -13.29 -8.88
N ALA A 97 4.36 -12.39 -7.99
CA ALA A 97 5.45 -12.70 -7.06
C ALA A 97 5.08 -13.84 -6.13
N LEU A 98 3.90 -13.80 -5.51
CA LEU A 98 3.43 -14.87 -4.62
C LEU A 98 3.38 -16.22 -5.33
N ILE A 99 2.83 -16.28 -6.54
CA ILE A 99 2.82 -17.50 -7.37
C ILE A 99 4.25 -17.99 -7.63
N ASN A 100 5.15 -17.08 -8.00
CA ASN A 100 6.56 -17.43 -8.27
C ASN A 100 7.27 -17.97 -7.02
N VAL A 101 7.03 -17.35 -5.85
CA VAL A 101 7.57 -17.81 -4.56
C VAL A 101 7.03 -19.21 -4.21
N VAL A 102 5.73 -19.46 -4.39
CA VAL A 102 5.15 -20.80 -4.12
C VAL A 102 5.74 -21.87 -5.04
N LEU A 103 5.96 -21.56 -6.32
CA LEU A 103 6.42 -22.52 -7.31
C LEU A 103 7.93 -22.78 -7.25
N LYS A 104 8.74 -21.81 -6.84
CA LYS A 104 10.20 -21.85 -6.97
C LYS A 104 10.95 -21.50 -5.69
N GLY A 105 10.27 -20.96 -4.70
CA GLY A 105 10.89 -20.55 -3.44
C GLY A 105 11.44 -21.73 -2.66
N LYS A 106 12.50 -21.49 -1.92
CA LYS A 106 13.11 -22.49 -1.04
C LYS A 106 12.38 -22.52 0.30
N TYR A 107 11.88 -23.68 0.69
CA TYR A 107 11.16 -23.83 1.97
C TYR A 107 12.01 -23.38 3.17
N GLY A 108 11.37 -22.75 4.13
CA GLY A 108 12.00 -22.15 5.30
C GLY A 108 12.51 -20.72 5.08
N GLU A 109 12.56 -20.26 3.84
CA GLU A 109 13.08 -18.93 3.49
C GLU A 109 11.99 -17.84 3.54
N THR A 110 12.48 -16.61 3.70
CA THR A 110 11.70 -15.38 3.59
C THR A 110 12.09 -14.65 2.32
N TYR A 111 11.11 -14.05 1.62
CA TYR A 111 11.33 -13.23 0.43
C TYR A 111 10.64 -11.88 0.59
N ASN A 112 11.40 -10.81 0.45
CA ASN A 112 10.88 -9.47 0.35
C ASN A 112 10.35 -9.20 -1.08
N ILE A 113 9.18 -8.55 -1.18
CA ILE A 113 8.55 -8.23 -2.46
C ILE A 113 8.29 -6.73 -2.50
N GLY A 114 9.15 -5.97 -3.18
CA GLY A 114 9.15 -4.52 -3.27
C GLY A 114 8.76 -4.00 -4.64
N GLY A 115 8.23 -2.76 -4.65
CA GLY A 115 7.84 -2.06 -5.88
C GLY A 115 8.96 -1.21 -6.48
N HIS A 116 10.00 -0.90 -5.71
CA HIS A 116 11.06 0.06 -6.05
C HIS A 116 10.51 1.46 -6.39
N ASN A 117 9.39 1.83 -5.77
CA ASN A 117 8.69 3.10 -6.00
C ASN A 117 8.46 3.82 -4.67
N GLU A 118 9.54 4.37 -4.08
CA GLU A 118 9.46 5.18 -2.87
C GLU A 118 8.89 6.56 -3.19
N ILE A 119 7.69 6.85 -2.69
CA ILE A 119 6.97 8.09 -2.97
C ILE A 119 6.29 8.57 -1.69
N THR A 120 6.28 9.89 -1.47
CA THR A 120 5.56 10.49 -0.33
C THR A 120 4.04 10.36 -0.51
N ASN A 121 3.31 10.26 0.60
CA ASN A 121 1.84 10.22 0.55
C ASN A 121 1.26 11.43 -0.18
N LEU A 122 1.84 12.63 0.02
CA LEU A 122 1.40 13.84 -0.66
C LEU A 122 1.61 13.77 -2.17
N ASP A 123 2.77 13.26 -2.63
CA ASP A 123 3.05 13.15 -4.06
C ASP A 123 2.17 12.08 -4.74
N VAL A 124 1.83 10.99 -4.03
CA VAL A 124 0.84 10.02 -4.49
C VAL A 124 -0.50 10.70 -4.73
N VAL A 125 -0.99 11.47 -3.75
CA VAL A 125 -2.29 12.16 -3.85
C VAL A 125 -2.29 13.19 -4.97
N LYS A 126 -1.25 14.02 -5.08
CA LYS A 126 -1.10 15.00 -6.17
C LYS A 126 -1.05 14.31 -7.54
N THR A 127 -0.35 13.19 -7.65
CA THR A 127 -0.30 12.41 -8.89
C THR A 127 -1.69 11.92 -9.30
N ILE A 128 -2.48 11.41 -8.34
CA ILE A 128 -3.86 10.98 -8.60
C ILE A 128 -4.72 12.17 -9.07
N CYS A 129 -4.68 13.29 -8.36
CA CYS A 129 -5.41 14.50 -8.74
C CYS A 129 -5.07 14.95 -10.16
N ASN A 130 -3.79 15.05 -10.49
CA ASN A 130 -3.32 15.44 -11.82
C ASN A 130 -3.74 14.46 -12.94
N ILE A 131 -3.86 13.17 -12.63
CA ILE A 131 -4.33 12.19 -13.62
C ILE A 131 -5.86 12.32 -13.78
N LEU A 132 -6.60 12.47 -12.69
CA LEU A 132 -8.05 12.67 -12.74
C LEU A 132 -8.43 13.95 -13.48
N ASP A 133 -7.72 15.07 -13.28
CA ASP A 133 -7.92 16.34 -14.01
C ASP A 133 -7.79 16.16 -15.54
N LYS A 134 -7.09 15.12 -16.01
CA LYS A 134 -6.93 14.80 -17.43
C LYS A 134 -7.95 13.79 -17.96
N LEU A 135 -8.40 12.88 -17.10
CA LEU A 135 -9.29 11.78 -17.49
C LEU A 135 -10.77 12.14 -17.36
N VAL A 136 -11.12 12.99 -16.39
CA VAL A 136 -12.50 13.36 -16.09
C VAL A 136 -12.78 14.76 -16.64
N SER A 137 -13.66 14.85 -17.62
CA SER A 137 -13.99 16.12 -18.29
C SER A 137 -14.84 17.05 -17.45
N GLU A 138 -15.68 16.49 -16.57
CA GLU A 138 -16.60 17.25 -15.72
C GLU A 138 -16.20 17.12 -14.25
N HIS A 139 -15.78 18.23 -13.65
CA HIS A 139 -15.44 18.27 -12.23
C HIS A 139 -16.70 18.47 -11.36
N PRO A 140 -16.67 18.06 -10.09
CA PRO A 140 -17.72 18.39 -9.13
C PRO A 140 -17.95 19.91 -9.03
N ILE A 141 -19.16 20.31 -8.71
CA ILE A 141 -19.55 21.74 -8.63
C ILE A 141 -18.60 22.46 -7.65
N GLY A 142 -18.01 23.56 -8.13
CA GLY A 142 -17.10 24.41 -7.34
C GLY A 142 -15.65 23.93 -7.30
N VAL A 143 -15.32 22.79 -7.90
CA VAL A 143 -13.95 22.26 -7.99
C VAL A 143 -13.36 22.58 -9.37
N ARG A 144 -12.25 23.31 -9.42
CA ARG A 144 -11.54 23.61 -10.67
C ARG A 144 -10.45 22.57 -10.94
N ARG A 145 -9.78 22.14 -9.87
CA ARG A 145 -8.75 21.11 -9.89
C ARG A 145 -8.94 20.23 -8.66
N TYR A 146 -8.78 18.92 -8.82
CA TYR A 146 -8.93 17.97 -7.71
C TYR A 146 -7.95 18.20 -6.55
N GLU A 147 -6.79 18.79 -6.83
CA GLU A 147 -5.79 19.15 -5.81
C GLU A 147 -6.32 20.17 -4.79
N GLU A 148 -7.32 20.99 -5.14
CA GLU A 148 -7.99 21.95 -4.23
C GLU A 148 -8.75 21.24 -3.10
N LEU A 149 -9.07 19.96 -3.25
CA LEU A 149 -9.75 19.15 -2.24
C LEU A 149 -8.81 18.63 -1.14
N ILE A 150 -7.49 18.76 -1.30
CA ILE A 150 -6.51 18.28 -0.31
C ILE A 150 -6.69 19.04 1.00
N THR A 151 -6.86 18.29 2.08
CA THR A 151 -7.03 18.84 3.43
C THR A 151 -6.08 18.13 4.39
N PHE A 152 -5.23 18.90 5.05
CA PHE A 152 -4.32 18.36 6.06
C PHE A 152 -5.06 18.14 7.39
N VAL A 153 -4.88 16.95 7.96
CA VAL A 153 -5.49 16.54 9.23
C VAL A 153 -4.41 16.09 10.22
N ASN A 154 -4.77 16.03 11.51
CA ASN A 154 -3.84 15.56 12.53
C ASN A 154 -3.24 14.20 12.19
N ASP A 155 -1.94 14.05 12.42
CA ASP A 155 -1.28 12.78 12.16
C ASP A 155 -1.74 11.70 13.17
N ARG A 156 -1.59 10.46 12.76
CA ARG A 156 -1.93 9.31 13.62
C ARG A 156 -0.76 8.95 14.53
N PRO A 157 -1.00 8.50 15.78
CA PRO A 157 0.05 7.95 16.62
C PRO A 157 0.80 6.79 15.96
N GLY A 158 2.12 6.75 16.10
CA GLY A 158 2.95 5.68 15.56
C GLY A 158 2.93 5.59 14.01
N HIS A 159 2.82 6.73 13.34
CA HIS A 159 2.90 6.77 11.89
C HIS A 159 4.35 6.67 11.43
N ASP A 160 4.73 5.54 10.81
CA ASP A 160 6.08 5.32 10.31
C ASP A 160 6.49 6.42 9.32
N VAL A 161 7.70 6.95 9.47
CA VAL A 161 8.25 8.00 8.61
C VAL A 161 8.56 7.46 7.21
N ARG A 162 9.28 6.33 7.14
CA ARG A 162 9.65 5.68 5.88
C ARG A 162 9.57 4.17 6.02
N TYR A 163 8.94 3.53 5.06
CA TYR A 163 8.90 2.08 4.92
C TYR A 163 9.31 1.69 3.50
N ALA A 164 10.47 1.07 3.38
CA ALA A 164 11.01 0.61 2.09
C ALA A 164 11.80 -0.67 2.30
N ILE A 165 11.71 -1.59 1.34
CA ILE A 165 12.30 -2.93 1.44
C ILE A 165 13.24 -3.21 0.26
N ASP A 166 14.25 -4.03 0.54
CA ASP A 166 15.14 -4.56 -0.49
C ASP A 166 14.56 -5.87 -1.03
N ALA A 167 14.25 -5.88 -2.33
CA ALA A 167 13.73 -7.05 -3.05
C ALA A 167 14.81 -7.75 -3.90
N THR A 168 16.10 -7.51 -3.64
CA THR A 168 17.21 -8.09 -4.41
C THR A 168 17.24 -9.62 -4.34
N LYS A 169 16.84 -10.21 -3.21
CA LYS A 169 16.84 -11.67 -3.04
C LYS A 169 15.85 -12.37 -3.98
N ILE A 170 14.61 -11.89 -4.05
CA ILE A 170 13.60 -12.49 -4.95
C ILE A 170 13.99 -12.34 -6.41
N ASP A 171 14.59 -11.21 -6.79
CA ASP A 171 15.13 -11.01 -8.13
C ASP A 171 16.23 -12.03 -8.45
N ARG A 172 17.26 -12.11 -7.61
CA ARG A 172 18.40 -12.98 -7.80
C ARG A 172 18.04 -14.48 -7.81
N GLU A 173 17.18 -14.91 -6.89
CA GLU A 173 16.89 -16.33 -6.68
C GLU A 173 15.72 -16.84 -7.51
N LEU A 174 14.72 -15.98 -7.77
CA LEU A 174 13.49 -16.38 -8.44
C LEU A 174 13.27 -15.67 -9.79
N ASN A 175 14.20 -14.78 -10.19
CA ASN A 175 14.12 -13.98 -11.43
C ASN A 175 12.79 -13.24 -11.53
N TRP A 176 12.39 -12.57 -10.42
CA TRP A 176 11.17 -11.78 -10.38
C TRP A 176 11.48 -10.31 -10.11
N ARG A 177 10.85 -9.44 -10.89
CA ARG A 177 10.81 -7.98 -10.72
C ARG A 177 9.41 -7.46 -11.01
N PRO A 178 8.98 -6.36 -10.36
CA PRO A 178 7.75 -5.69 -10.74
C PRO A 178 7.83 -5.22 -12.19
N LYS A 179 6.72 -5.36 -12.93
CA LYS A 179 6.62 -4.90 -14.34
C LYS A 179 6.05 -3.49 -14.44
N GLU A 180 5.18 -3.13 -13.48
CA GLU A 180 4.57 -1.81 -13.46
C GLU A 180 5.44 -0.82 -12.67
N SER A 181 5.71 0.33 -13.28
CA SER A 181 6.14 1.51 -12.53
C SER A 181 4.94 2.12 -11.77
N PHE A 182 5.18 2.96 -10.78
CA PHE A 182 4.09 3.69 -10.13
C PHE A 182 3.25 4.47 -11.15
N GLY A 183 3.90 5.16 -12.11
CA GLY A 183 3.22 5.95 -13.13
C GLY A 183 2.30 5.15 -14.06
N THR A 184 2.66 3.90 -14.40
CA THR A 184 1.82 3.03 -15.24
C THR A 184 0.72 2.35 -14.41
N GLY A 185 1.05 1.83 -13.25
CA GLY A 185 0.11 1.14 -12.36
C GLY A 185 -0.97 2.07 -11.80
N ILE A 186 -0.61 3.33 -11.43
CA ILE A 186 -1.60 4.27 -10.88
C ILE A 186 -2.65 4.69 -11.92
N LYS A 187 -2.26 4.84 -13.18
CA LYS A 187 -3.21 5.12 -14.27
C LYS A 187 -4.20 3.98 -14.44
N LYS A 188 -3.73 2.73 -14.45
CA LYS A 188 -4.59 1.53 -14.50
C LYS A 188 -5.52 1.46 -13.31
N THR A 189 -5.02 1.79 -12.13
CA THR A 189 -5.81 1.80 -10.90
C THR A 189 -6.92 2.84 -10.95
N ILE A 190 -6.60 4.08 -11.32
CA ILE A 190 -7.60 5.15 -11.45
C ILE A 190 -8.67 4.77 -12.46
N GLN A 191 -8.27 4.31 -13.66
CA GLN A 191 -9.21 3.88 -14.68
C GLN A 191 -10.14 2.78 -14.17
N TRP A 192 -9.58 1.78 -13.45
CA TRP A 192 -10.38 0.71 -12.88
C TRP A 192 -11.46 1.24 -11.91
N TYR A 193 -11.13 2.19 -11.02
CA TYR A 193 -12.13 2.78 -10.10
C TYR A 193 -13.19 3.58 -10.83
N LEU A 194 -12.84 4.29 -11.90
CA LEU A 194 -13.80 5.01 -12.75
C LEU A 194 -14.77 4.04 -13.46
N ASP A 195 -14.26 2.91 -13.94
CA ASP A 195 -15.05 1.91 -14.68
C ASP A 195 -15.86 0.98 -13.76
N ASN A 196 -15.59 0.94 -12.44
CA ASN A 196 -16.18 -0.02 -11.50
C ASN A 196 -16.95 0.66 -10.35
N GLU A 197 -17.69 1.72 -10.64
CA GLU A 197 -18.48 2.47 -9.64
C GLU A 197 -19.46 1.57 -8.88
N LEU A 198 -20.11 0.63 -9.54
CA LEU A 198 -21.03 -0.30 -8.89
C LEU A 198 -20.36 -1.16 -7.82
N TRP A 199 -19.12 -1.62 -8.06
CA TRP A 199 -18.35 -2.33 -7.07
C TRP A 199 -18.01 -1.42 -5.89
N CYS A 200 -17.56 -0.20 -6.16
CA CYS A 200 -17.22 0.78 -5.13
C CYS A 200 -18.41 1.07 -4.22
N ASN A 201 -19.59 1.22 -4.80
CA ASN A 201 -20.83 1.49 -4.06
C ASN A 201 -21.27 0.29 -3.21
N ARG A 202 -21.07 -0.95 -3.72
CA ARG A 202 -21.39 -2.18 -2.97
C ARG A 202 -20.51 -2.41 -1.75
N VAL A 203 -19.21 -2.12 -1.86
CA VAL A 203 -18.29 -2.27 -0.71
C VAL A 203 -18.43 -1.14 0.31
N GLN A 204 -19.09 -0.05 -0.08
CA GLN A 204 -19.47 1.07 0.78
C GLN A 204 -20.97 1.06 1.10
N ASP A 205 -21.55 -0.10 1.36
CA ASP A 205 -22.99 -0.40 1.55
C ASP A 205 -23.72 0.38 2.67
N GLY A 206 -23.15 1.50 3.11
CA GLY A 206 -23.65 2.33 4.20
C GLY A 206 -23.03 1.98 5.57
N SER A 207 -22.21 0.94 5.67
CA SER A 207 -21.48 0.61 6.88
C SER A 207 -20.16 1.38 7.02
N TYR A 208 -19.61 1.85 5.90
CA TYR A 208 -18.38 2.63 5.84
C TYR A 208 -18.55 3.91 5.00
N TYR A 209 -18.38 5.06 5.63
CA TYR A 209 -18.57 6.39 5.00
C TYR A 209 -17.28 7.13 4.69
N GLY A 210 -16.14 6.46 4.70
CA GLY A 210 -14.82 7.07 4.49
C GLY A 210 -14.17 7.60 5.76
N GLU A 211 -14.72 7.30 6.93
CA GLU A 211 -14.15 7.66 8.22
C GLU A 211 -12.92 6.79 8.55
N ARG A 212 -12.06 7.31 9.41
CA ARG A 212 -10.93 6.53 9.92
C ARG A 212 -11.43 5.42 10.84
N LEU A 213 -11.18 4.16 10.47
CA LEU A 213 -11.51 3.01 11.31
C LEU A 213 -10.62 2.98 12.57
N GLY A 214 -11.19 2.56 13.70
CA GLY A 214 -10.46 2.41 14.97
C GLY A 214 -10.40 3.65 15.86
N LEU A 215 -11.08 4.74 15.53
CA LEU A 215 -11.18 5.94 16.38
C LEU A 215 -12.55 6.10 17.06
N LYS A 216 -13.45 5.11 17.01
CA LYS A 216 -14.69 5.18 17.78
C LYS A 216 -14.35 4.97 19.26
N GLY A 217 -14.36 6.05 20.02
CA GLY A 217 -14.33 5.99 21.48
C GLY A 217 -13.13 6.62 22.19
N VAL A 218 -12.56 7.71 21.64
CA VAL A 218 -11.71 8.63 22.42
C VAL A 218 -12.34 9.99 22.41
#